data_9450354c815ab8c5064e2541e4b79393
#
_entry.id   9450354c815ab8c5064e2541e4b79393
#
_cell.length_a   1.000
_cell.length_b   1.000
_cell.length_c   1.000
_cell.angle_alpha   90.00
_cell.angle_beta   90.00
_cell.angle_gamma   90.00
#
_symmetry.space_group_name_H-M   'P 1'
#
loop_
_entity.id
_entity.type
_entity.pdbx_description
1 polymer ?
#
loop_
_entity_poly.entity_id
_entity_poly.type
_entity_poly.pdbx_seq_one_letter_code
_entity_poly.pdbx_strand_id
1 'polypeptide(L)'
;MRNLCFTLCALGLAANAAAQMLINGAGATFPYPIYSKWFDDYAKIDPSVRFNYQSIGSGGGQKQILAQTVAFGASDGPMSDENLAKAPGKLLHIPTVAGADVLTYNLPGNPKLKLDGPTIVDIFLGKITRWNDQRLADQNPGVKLPDLDMVVVHRSDGSGTTYIWVDYLSGVSKEWETKVGRGTSVNWPTGLGGKGNEGVAGQIKQLPGAVGYVELIYAKQNKLPYGDVKNAAGNYITPGIESVTEAMSAATIPDDFRFSMVNPTGEKAYPIAGCTWLLVYEQQKDSEKGKKLVEFLNWAINQGESMAAALDYAPLPDNVKQRVLERIKTIQY
;
A
#
# COMPACT_ATOMS: atom_id res chain seq x y z
N MET A 1 -28.25 -76.65 -11.54
CA MET A 1 -27.19 -75.68 -11.43
C MET A 1 -27.83 -74.32 -11.35
N ARG A 2 -27.88 -73.73 -10.16
CA ARG A 2 -28.57 -72.45 -9.91
C ARG A 2 -27.50 -71.37 -9.86
N ASN A 3 -27.47 -70.48 -10.84
CA ASN A 3 -26.56 -69.30 -10.85
C ASN A 3 -27.13 -68.25 -9.92
N LEU A 4 -26.37 -67.95 -8.88
CA LEU A 4 -26.61 -66.88 -7.93
C LEU A 4 -25.88 -65.61 -8.44
N CYS A 5 -26.65 -64.66 -8.98
CA CYS A 5 -26.11 -63.31 -9.32
C CYS A 5 -26.02 -62.48 -8.03
N PHE A 6 -24.80 -62.14 -7.61
CA PHE A 6 -24.53 -61.14 -6.60
C PHE A 6 -24.53 -59.78 -7.27
N THR A 7 -25.57 -58.98 -7.01
CA THR A 7 -25.60 -57.55 -7.39
C THR A 7 -24.88 -56.75 -6.30
N LEU A 8 -23.68 -56.25 -6.61
CA LEU A 8 -22.94 -55.36 -5.76
C LEU A 8 -23.57 -53.94 -5.90
N CYS A 9 -24.32 -53.46 -4.90
CA CYS A 9 -24.72 -52.06 -4.78
C CYS A 9 -23.53 -51.23 -4.33
N ALA A 10 -22.88 -50.55 -5.26
CA ALA A 10 -21.90 -49.50 -4.95
C ALA A 10 -22.66 -48.25 -4.47
N LEU A 11 -22.73 -48.01 -3.16
CA LEU A 11 -23.11 -46.72 -2.61
C LEU A 11 -22.02 -45.72 -2.93
N GLY A 12 -22.23 -44.92 -3.97
CA GLY A 12 -21.43 -43.75 -4.26
C GLY A 12 -21.67 -42.67 -3.18
N LEU A 13 -20.73 -42.48 -2.29
CA LEU A 13 -20.64 -41.28 -1.45
C LEU A 13 -20.41 -40.10 -2.40
N ALA A 14 -21.48 -39.41 -2.80
CA ALA A 14 -21.37 -38.09 -3.40
C ALA A 14 -20.88 -37.13 -2.30
N ALA A 15 -19.58 -36.89 -2.25
CA ALA A 15 -19.01 -35.77 -1.49
C ALA A 15 -19.63 -34.49 -2.08
N ASN A 16 -20.58 -33.89 -1.39
CA ASN A 16 -21.05 -32.54 -1.67
C ASN A 16 -19.85 -31.61 -1.45
N ALA A 17 -19.08 -31.33 -2.51
CA ALA A 17 -18.17 -30.20 -2.52
C ALA A 17 -19.05 -28.95 -2.43
N ALA A 18 -19.29 -28.44 -1.22
CA ALA A 18 -19.93 -27.15 -1.05
C ALA A 18 -19.14 -26.13 -1.87
N ALA A 19 -19.80 -25.42 -2.77
CA ALA A 19 -19.15 -24.42 -3.59
C ALA A 19 -18.51 -23.37 -2.66
N GLN A 20 -17.20 -23.18 -2.79
CA GLN A 20 -16.45 -22.21 -1.99
C GLN A 20 -16.99 -20.80 -2.25
N MET A 21 -17.34 -20.07 -1.19
CA MET A 21 -17.83 -18.69 -1.29
C MET A 21 -16.71 -17.79 -1.78
N LEU A 22 -16.96 -17.05 -2.85
CA LEU A 22 -15.99 -16.10 -3.40
C LEU A 22 -16.31 -14.68 -2.95
N ILE A 23 -15.36 -14.01 -2.28
CA ILE A 23 -15.41 -12.61 -1.88
C ILE A 23 -14.39 -11.84 -2.71
N ASN A 24 -14.90 -10.95 -3.58
CA ASN A 24 -14.06 -10.15 -4.45
C ASN A 24 -13.70 -8.82 -3.80
N GLY A 25 -12.43 -8.45 -3.89
CA GLY A 25 -11.89 -7.16 -3.52
C GLY A 25 -11.00 -6.59 -4.61
N ALA A 26 -10.76 -5.30 -4.58
CA ALA A 26 -9.85 -4.65 -5.52
C ALA A 26 -9.24 -3.38 -4.93
N GLY A 27 -8.05 -3.01 -5.41
CA GLY A 27 -7.48 -1.73 -5.04
C GLY A 27 -5.97 -1.67 -4.99
N ALA A 28 -5.45 -1.05 -3.95
CA ALA A 28 -4.07 -0.69 -3.75
C ALA A 28 -3.07 -1.82 -4.02
N THR A 29 -1.96 -1.48 -4.68
CA THR A 29 -0.83 -2.41 -4.87
C THR A 29 0.12 -2.38 -3.67
N PHE A 30 0.12 -1.29 -2.91
CA PHE A 30 0.94 -1.12 -1.70
C PHE A 30 0.80 -2.33 -0.75
N PRO A 31 -0.40 -2.75 -0.29
CA PRO A 31 -0.55 -3.86 0.66
C PRO A 31 -0.64 -5.23 -0.04
N TYR A 32 -0.52 -5.34 -1.35
CA TYR A 32 -0.77 -6.59 -2.06
C TYR A 32 0.04 -7.79 -1.54
N PRO A 33 1.34 -7.67 -1.20
CA PRO A 33 2.11 -8.77 -0.64
C PRO A 33 1.54 -9.31 0.69
N ILE A 34 1.18 -8.43 1.62
CA ILE A 34 0.60 -8.86 2.91
C ILE A 34 -0.83 -9.35 2.75
N TYR A 35 -1.65 -8.71 1.91
CA TYR A 35 -3.03 -9.15 1.68
C TYR A 35 -3.07 -10.54 1.01
N SER A 36 -2.20 -10.79 0.03
CA SER A 36 -2.08 -12.12 -0.58
C SER A 36 -1.72 -13.19 0.45
N LYS A 37 -0.76 -12.89 1.33
CA LYS A 37 -0.38 -13.78 2.43
C LYS A 37 -1.54 -14.04 3.38
N TRP A 38 -2.30 -13.00 3.75
CA TRP A 38 -3.46 -13.12 4.63
C TRP A 38 -4.57 -13.97 4.00
N PHE A 39 -4.88 -13.77 2.71
CA PHE A 39 -5.92 -14.54 2.03
C PHE A 39 -5.53 -16.02 1.92
N ASP A 40 -4.26 -16.32 1.62
CA ASP A 40 -3.75 -17.69 1.54
C ASP A 40 -3.77 -18.41 2.89
N ASP A 41 -3.42 -17.72 3.97
CA ASP A 41 -3.42 -18.33 5.31
C ASP A 41 -4.83 -18.43 5.88
N TYR A 42 -5.69 -17.42 5.63
CA TYR A 42 -7.09 -17.49 6.07
C TYR A 42 -7.89 -18.60 5.38
N ALA A 43 -7.60 -18.90 4.12
CA ALA A 43 -8.20 -20.02 3.40
C ALA A 43 -7.89 -21.40 4.04
N LYS A 44 -6.82 -21.52 4.83
CA LYS A 44 -6.50 -22.72 5.62
C LYS A 44 -7.32 -22.79 6.91
N ILE A 45 -7.72 -21.63 7.45
CA ILE A 45 -8.52 -21.49 8.67
C ILE A 45 -10.00 -21.70 8.34
N ASP A 46 -10.47 -21.06 7.27
CA ASP A 46 -11.83 -21.22 6.77
C ASP A 46 -11.83 -21.61 5.27
N PRO A 47 -11.79 -22.91 4.97
CA PRO A 47 -11.81 -23.39 3.59
C PRO A 47 -13.14 -23.14 2.83
N SER A 48 -14.20 -22.71 3.53
CA SER A 48 -15.50 -22.41 2.92
C SER A 48 -15.51 -21.08 2.16
N VAL A 49 -14.50 -20.21 2.38
CA VAL A 49 -14.41 -18.90 1.75
C VAL A 49 -13.07 -18.73 1.03
N ARG A 50 -13.10 -17.99 -0.08
CA ARG A 50 -11.93 -17.55 -0.82
C ARG A 50 -12.02 -16.08 -1.11
N PHE A 51 -10.95 -15.36 -0.78
CA PHE A 51 -10.78 -13.96 -1.16
C PHE A 51 -10.06 -13.87 -2.51
N ASN A 52 -10.64 -13.12 -3.44
CA ASN A 52 -10.05 -12.81 -4.73
C ASN A 52 -9.78 -11.30 -4.80
N TYR A 53 -8.51 -10.92 -4.84
CA TYR A 53 -8.11 -9.53 -4.81
C TYR A 53 -7.43 -9.10 -6.11
N GLN A 54 -7.94 -8.03 -6.69
CA GLN A 54 -7.37 -7.42 -7.89
C GLN A 54 -6.51 -6.21 -7.50
N SER A 55 -5.20 -6.36 -7.62
CA SER A 55 -4.21 -5.28 -7.38
C SER A 55 -4.18 -4.33 -8.59
N ILE A 56 -5.04 -3.30 -8.57
CA ILE A 56 -5.27 -2.38 -9.70
C ILE A 56 -5.07 -0.90 -9.34
N GLY A 57 -4.50 -0.64 -8.17
CA GLY A 57 -4.29 0.69 -7.60
C GLY A 57 -5.49 1.21 -6.82
N SER A 58 -5.21 2.13 -5.88
CA SER A 58 -6.21 2.70 -4.96
C SER A 58 -7.38 3.36 -5.69
N GLY A 59 -7.11 4.12 -6.74
CA GLY A 59 -8.16 4.74 -7.54
C GLY A 59 -9.10 3.73 -8.20
N GLY A 60 -8.58 2.58 -8.63
CA GLY A 60 -9.38 1.45 -9.12
C GLY A 60 -10.25 0.85 -8.03
N GLY A 61 -9.66 0.62 -6.84
CA GLY A 61 -10.37 0.11 -5.66
C GLY A 61 -11.50 1.03 -5.21
N GLN A 62 -11.22 2.33 -5.08
CA GLN A 62 -12.24 3.34 -4.75
C GLN A 62 -13.39 3.36 -5.75
N LYS A 63 -13.10 3.29 -7.05
CA LYS A 63 -14.15 3.24 -8.10
C LYS A 63 -14.99 1.98 -8.01
N GLN A 64 -14.38 0.83 -7.82
CA GLN A 64 -15.10 -0.45 -7.76
C GLN A 64 -15.97 -0.58 -6.50
N ILE A 65 -15.50 -0.10 -5.34
CA ILE A 65 -16.34 -0.13 -4.13
C ILE A 65 -17.50 0.85 -4.22
N LEU A 66 -17.31 2.04 -4.79
CA LEU A 66 -18.40 2.99 -5.05
C LEU A 66 -19.45 2.41 -6.02
N ALA A 67 -19.00 1.73 -7.07
CA ALA A 67 -19.86 1.02 -8.01
C ALA A 67 -20.46 -0.28 -7.44
N GLN A 68 -20.08 -0.68 -6.23
CA GLN A 68 -20.51 -1.92 -5.55
C GLN A 68 -20.27 -3.20 -6.38
N THR A 69 -19.20 -3.23 -7.18
CA THR A 69 -18.78 -4.39 -7.96
C THR A 69 -17.87 -5.34 -7.19
N VAL A 70 -17.39 -4.91 -6.01
CA VAL A 70 -16.58 -5.69 -5.07
C VAL A 70 -17.15 -5.59 -3.66
N ALA A 71 -16.85 -6.58 -2.81
CA ALA A 71 -17.28 -6.59 -1.41
C ALA A 71 -16.43 -5.62 -0.55
N PHE A 72 -15.18 -5.40 -0.93
CA PHE A 72 -14.29 -4.44 -0.28
C PHE A 72 -13.36 -3.78 -1.30
N GLY A 73 -13.04 -2.51 -1.06
CA GLY A 73 -11.97 -1.80 -1.76
C GLY A 73 -10.70 -1.78 -0.93
N ALA A 74 -9.56 -1.39 -1.51
CA ALA A 74 -8.35 -1.08 -0.77
C ALA A 74 -7.69 0.19 -1.30
N SER A 75 -7.18 1.02 -0.39
CA SER A 75 -6.57 2.30 -0.75
C SER A 75 -5.53 2.73 0.29
N ASP A 76 -4.42 3.30 -0.18
CA ASP A 76 -3.38 3.93 0.67
C ASP A 76 -3.51 5.47 0.66
N GLY A 77 -4.54 5.99 0.00
CA GLY A 77 -5.01 7.37 0.13
C GLY A 77 -6.46 7.35 0.62
N PRO A 78 -6.78 8.07 1.71
CA PRO A 78 -8.15 8.12 2.22
C PRO A 78 -9.07 8.72 1.15
N MET A 79 -10.31 8.27 1.12
CA MET A 79 -11.31 8.86 0.22
C MET A 79 -11.65 10.27 0.66
N SER A 80 -11.74 11.18 -0.31
CA SER A 80 -12.22 12.55 -0.06
C SER A 80 -13.71 12.57 0.32
N ASP A 81 -14.13 13.61 1.01
CA ASP A 81 -15.56 13.81 1.36
C ASP A 81 -16.43 13.84 0.11
N GLU A 82 -15.94 14.45 -0.98
CA GLU A 82 -16.62 14.45 -2.28
C GLU A 82 -16.88 13.04 -2.82
N ASN A 83 -15.90 12.14 -2.69
CA ASN A 83 -16.06 10.76 -3.14
C ASN A 83 -16.91 9.94 -2.18
N LEU A 84 -16.78 10.17 -0.86
CA LEU A 84 -17.66 9.53 0.12
C LEU A 84 -19.13 9.92 -0.06
N ALA A 85 -19.40 11.16 -0.44
CA ALA A 85 -20.77 11.62 -0.74
C ALA A 85 -21.41 10.91 -1.94
N LYS A 86 -20.61 10.28 -2.81
CA LYS A 86 -21.09 9.45 -3.95
C LYS A 86 -21.41 8.02 -3.55
N ALA A 87 -21.03 7.59 -2.34
CA ALA A 87 -21.26 6.24 -1.88
C ALA A 87 -22.75 6.01 -1.57
N PRO A 88 -23.35 4.90 -2.01
CA PRO A 88 -24.76 4.59 -1.76
C PRO A 88 -25.06 4.22 -0.29
N GLY A 89 -24.09 4.26 0.58
CA GLY A 89 -24.20 4.00 2.01
C GLY A 89 -22.94 4.43 2.74
N LYS A 90 -22.94 4.27 4.08
CA LYS A 90 -21.79 4.62 4.89
C LYS A 90 -20.61 3.69 4.60
N LEU A 91 -19.51 4.25 4.12
CA LEU A 91 -18.27 3.55 3.80
C LEU A 91 -17.24 3.78 4.91
N LEU A 92 -16.74 2.69 5.47
CA LEU A 92 -15.76 2.68 6.56
C LEU A 92 -14.35 2.56 6.00
N HIS A 93 -13.41 3.28 6.61
CA HIS A 93 -11.97 3.09 6.43
C HIS A 93 -11.46 2.21 7.57
N ILE A 94 -10.97 1.03 7.24
CA ILE A 94 -10.41 0.06 8.19
C ILE A 94 -8.91 0.01 7.96
N PRO A 95 -8.09 0.73 8.76
CA PRO A 95 -6.63 0.65 8.63
C PRO A 95 -6.16 -0.77 8.96
N THR A 96 -5.12 -1.22 8.24
CA THR A 96 -4.63 -2.59 8.35
C THR A 96 -3.16 -2.68 8.69
N VAL A 97 -2.30 -2.04 7.92
CA VAL A 97 -0.85 -1.96 8.17
C VAL A 97 -0.32 -0.62 7.70
N ALA A 98 0.87 -0.26 8.16
CA ALA A 98 1.61 0.88 7.65
C ALA A 98 2.90 0.44 6.95
N GLY A 99 3.41 1.28 6.04
CA GLY A 99 4.64 1.02 5.31
C GLY A 99 5.35 2.30 4.92
N ALA A 100 6.49 2.17 4.27
CA ALA A 100 7.30 3.27 3.79
C ALA A 100 7.25 3.37 2.26
N ASP A 101 6.99 4.55 1.73
CA ASP A 101 7.30 4.85 0.34
C ASP A 101 8.76 5.26 0.24
N VAL A 102 9.53 4.56 -0.58
CA VAL A 102 10.96 4.77 -0.68
C VAL A 102 11.36 5.31 -2.04
N LEU A 103 12.26 6.32 -2.03
CA LEU A 103 12.95 6.71 -3.25
C LEU A 103 13.93 5.60 -3.62
N THR A 104 13.71 4.98 -4.74
CA THR A 104 14.52 3.88 -5.26
C THR A 104 15.09 4.24 -6.64
N TYR A 105 16.24 3.66 -6.99
CA TYR A 105 16.99 4.06 -8.17
C TYR A 105 17.83 2.91 -8.75
N ASN A 106 18.37 3.13 -9.95
CA ASN A 106 19.26 2.21 -10.63
C ASN A 106 20.59 2.92 -10.98
N LEU A 107 21.57 2.76 -10.10
CA LEU A 107 22.91 3.33 -10.26
C LEU A 107 23.98 2.25 -10.21
N PRO A 108 25.12 2.43 -10.95
CA PRO A 108 26.27 1.56 -10.82
C PRO A 108 26.77 1.48 -9.38
N GLY A 109 26.99 0.25 -8.90
CA GLY A 109 27.47 -0.01 -7.55
C GLY A 109 26.43 0.13 -6.44
N ASN A 110 25.18 0.46 -6.76
CA ASN A 110 24.07 0.60 -5.82
C ASN A 110 24.44 1.39 -4.55
N PRO A 111 24.98 2.62 -4.67
CA PRO A 111 25.36 3.40 -3.51
C PRO A 111 24.14 3.69 -2.63
N LYS A 112 24.32 3.66 -1.31
CA LYS A 112 23.29 4.12 -0.38
C LYS A 112 23.31 5.65 -0.35
N LEU A 113 22.21 6.29 -0.76
CA LEU A 113 22.10 7.75 -0.85
C LEU A 113 21.32 8.33 0.32
N LYS A 114 21.64 9.58 0.63
CA LYS A 114 20.91 10.46 1.53
C LYS A 114 20.28 11.58 0.72
N LEU A 115 19.00 11.86 0.97
CA LEU A 115 18.24 12.89 0.27
C LEU A 115 17.38 13.69 1.25
N ASP A 116 17.28 14.98 1.02
CA ASP A 116 16.31 15.83 1.72
C ASP A 116 15.07 16.10 0.84
N GLY A 117 14.04 16.61 1.47
CA GLY A 117 12.76 16.90 0.79
C GLY A 117 12.91 17.85 -0.40
N PRO A 118 13.60 18.99 -0.27
CA PRO A 118 13.81 19.91 -1.40
C PRO A 118 14.49 19.26 -2.61
N THR A 119 15.49 18.43 -2.39
CA THR A 119 16.18 17.70 -3.48
C THR A 119 15.26 16.70 -4.16
N ILE A 120 14.47 15.94 -3.38
CA ILE A 120 13.48 15.02 -3.94
C ILE A 120 12.44 15.80 -4.78
N VAL A 121 11.94 16.92 -4.28
CA VAL A 121 11.01 17.79 -5.03
C VAL A 121 11.63 18.24 -6.35
N ASP A 122 12.89 18.71 -6.34
CA ASP A 122 13.55 19.20 -7.55
C ASP A 122 13.79 18.08 -8.58
N ILE A 123 14.00 16.84 -8.13
CA ILE A 123 14.05 15.67 -9.02
C ILE A 123 12.70 15.50 -9.74
N PHE A 124 11.59 15.44 -8.98
CA PHE A 124 10.27 15.19 -9.55
C PHE A 124 9.66 16.39 -10.27
N LEU A 125 10.16 17.60 -10.05
CA LEU A 125 9.89 18.79 -10.88
C LEU A 125 10.71 18.83 -12.17
N GLY A 126 11.66 17.91 -12.37
CA GLY A 126 12.57 17.91 -13.52
C GLY A 126 13.64 18.99 -13.49
N LYS A 127 13.95 19.56 -12.34
CA LYS A 127 15.02 20.56 -12.16
C LYS A 127 16.39 19.90 -11.93
N ILE A 128 16.43 18.70 -11.40
CA ILE A 128 17.60 17.84 -11.33
C ILE A 128 17.44 16.76 -12.41
N THR A 129 18.30 16.80 -13.38
CA THR A 129 18.22 15.91 -14.57
C THR A 129 19.44 15.00 -14.70
N ARG A 130 20.43 15.14 -13.81
CA ARG A 130 21.66 14.33 -13.83
C ARG A 130 22.02 13.89 -12.40
N TRP A 131 22.59 12.70 -12.29
CA TRP A 131 22.98 12.14 -10.99
C TRP A 131 24.17 12.84 -10.35
N ASN A 132 25.08 13.45 -11.13
CA ASN A 132 26.21 14.24 -10.62
C ASN A 132 25.87 15.70 -10.30
N ASP A 133 24.59 16.05 -10.16
CA ASP A 133 24.15 17.38 -9.70
C ASP A 133 24.75 17.70 -8.31
N GLN A 134 25.23 18.94 -8.15
CA GLN A 134 25.92 19.37 -6.93
C GLN A 134 25.05 19.20 -5.67
N ARG A 135 23.73 19.42 -5.76
CA ARG A 135 22.79 19.24 -4.63
C ARG A 135 22.76 17.81 -4.11
N LEU A 136 22.94 16.81 -4.98
CA LEU A 136 23.05 15.40 -4.60
C LEU A 136 24.44 15.10 -4.02
N ALA A 137 25.50 15.65 -4.62
CA ALA A 137 26.88 15.45 -4.16
C ALA A 137 27.10 16.01 -2.76
N ASP A 138 26.57 17.20 -2.45
CA ASP A 138 26.69 17.85 -1.15
C ASP A 138 26.06 17.03 0.00
N GLN A 139 24.99 16.29 -0.29
CA GLN A 139 24.34 15.42 0.68
C GLN A 139 25.01 14.05 0.82
N ASN A 140 25.85 13.68 -0.15
CA ASN A 140 26.47 12.34 -0.23
C ASN A 140 28.00 12.43 -0.32
N PRO A 141 28.68 13.06 0.64
CA PRO A 141 30.13 13.19 0.61
C PRO A 141 30.80 11.81 0.57
N GLY A 142 31.76 11.67 -0.35
CA GLY A 142 32.49 10.40 -0.55
C GLY A 142 31.79 9.40 -1.48
N VAL A 143 30.56 9.65 -1.90
CA VAL A 143 29.87 8.84 -2.92
C VAL A 143 30.21 9.41 -4.30
N LYS A 144 30.78 8.55 -5.17
CA LYS A 144 31.04 8.95 -6.56
C LYS A 144 29.73 8.81 -7.37
N LEU A 145 29.01 9.92 -7.54
CA LEU A 145 27.82 9.97 -8.38
C LEU A 145 28.23 9.96 -9.85
N PRO A 146 27.60 9.12 -10.71
CA PRO A 146 27.95 9.03 -12.11
C PRO A 146 27.46 10.24 -12.92
N ASP A 147 28.17 10.57 -13.99
CA ASP A 147 27.71 11.52 -15.00
C ASP A 147 26.68 10.81 -15.92
N LEU A 148 25.47 10.66 -15.41
CA LEU A 148 24.38 9.89 -16.01
C LEU A 148 23.08 10.69 -15.95
N ASP A 149 22.31 10.65 -17.03
CA ASP A 149 21.00 11.28 -17.06
C ASP A 149 20.05 10.59 -16.06
N MET A 150 19.21 11.40 -15.43
CA MET A 150 18.22 10.94 -14.46
C MET A 150 16.87 10.74 -15.17
N VAL A 151 16.32 9.53 -15.07
CA VAL A 151 15.01 9.18 -15.65
C VAL A 151 14.01 8.97 -14.51
N VAL A 152 13.12 9.92 -14.32
CA VAL A 152 12.05 9.79 -13.30
C VAL A 152 11.04 8.74 -13.75
N VAL A 153 10.65 7.85 -12.82
CA VAL A 153 9.58 6.85 -13.01
C VAL A 153 8.51 7.07 -11.94
N HIS A 154 7.28 7.26 -12.38
CA HIS A 154 6.13 7.49 -11.51
C HIS A 154 4.99 6.54 -11.83
N ARG A 155 3.92 6.54 -11.03
CA ARG A 155 2.73 5.72 -11.27
C ARG A 155 1.89 6.28 -12.42
N SER A 156 1.36 5.38 -13.25
CA SER A 156 0.44 5.70 -14.35
C SER A 156 -1.03 5.40 -14.03
N ASP A 157 -1.30 4.70 -12.93
CA ASP A 157 -2.63 4.37 -12.42
C ASP A 157 -3.00 5.28 -11.24
N GLY A 158 -4.26 5.25 -10.83
CA GLY A 158 -4.71 5.91 -9.60
C GLY A 158 -4.13 5.17 -8.37
N SER A 159 -3.15 5.76 -7.70
CA SER A 159 -2.26 5.10 -6.75
C SER A 159 -2.28 5.75 -5.37
N GLY A 160 -2.44 4.95 -4.32
CA GLY A 160 -2.26 5.39 -2.95
C GLY A 160 -0.80 5.66 -2.60
N THR A 161 0.14 4.86 -3.14
CA THR A 161 1.59 5.14 -3.07
C THR A 161 1.89 6.53 -3.66
N THR A 162 1.30 6.89 -4.81
CA THR A 162 1.36 8.26 -5.32
C THR A 162 0.79 9.28 -4.33
N TYR A 163 -0.36 8.98 -3.71
CA TYR A 163 -0.97 9.89 -2.75
C TYR A 163 -0.04 10.20 -1.58
N ILE A 164 0.57 9.18 -0.96
CA ILE A 164 1.55 9.33 0.13
C ILE A 164 2.75 10.17 -0.34
N TRP A 165 3.29 9.82 -1.52
CA TRP A 165 4.44 10.50 -2.10
C TRP A 165 4.19 11.99 -2.35
N VAL A 166 3.11 12.33 -3.05
CA VAL A 166 2.80 13.73 -3.38
C VAL A 166 2.27 14.53 -2.19
N ASP A 167 1.68 13.87 -1.18
CA ASP A 167 1.33 14.51 0.08
C ASP A 167 2.60 14.98 0.80
N TYR A 168 3.64 14.12 0.86
CA TYR A 168 4.95 14.50 1.37
C TYR A 168 5.55 15.65 0.57
N LEU A 169 5.62 15.56 -0.77
CA LEU A 169 6.19 16.60 -1.62
C LEU A 169 5.46 17.95 -1.45
N SER A 170 4.15 17.92 -1.32
CA SER A 170 3.33 19.11 -1.03
C SER A 170 3.59 19.69 0.37
N GLY A 171 3.85 18.82 1.34
CA GLY A 171 4.17 19.23 2.71
C GLY A 171 5.53 19.92 2.84
N VAL A 172 6.50 19.55 2.01
CA VAL A 172 7.87 20.11 2.04
C VAL A 172 8.15 21.18 0.98
N SER A 173 7.22 21.39 0.03
CA SER A 173 7.41 22.38 -1.05
C SER A 173 6.12 23.08 -1.44
N LYS A 174 6.08 24.39 -1.22
CA LYS A 174 4.97 25.24 -1.69
C LYS A 174 4.85 25.27 -3.21
N GLU A 175 5.97 25.18 -3.91
CA GLU A 175 5.99 25.12 -5.38
C GLU A 175 5.31 23.86 -5.89
N TRP A 176 5.63 22.70 -5.29
CA TRP A 176 4.96 21.44 -5.63
C TRP A 176 3.45 21.51 -5.34
N GLU A 177 3.10 21.96 -4.13
CA GLU A 177 1.69 22.08 -3.71
C GLU A 177 0.87 22.94 -4.69
N THR A 178 1.46 24.03 -5.20
CA THR A 178 0.76 24.96 -6.10
C THR A 178 0.70 24.46 -7.55
N LYS A 179 1.80 23.82 -8.04
CA LYS A 179 1.91 23.43 -9.46
C LYS A 179 1.35 22.04 -9.74
N VAL A 180 1.48 21.12 -8.80
CA VAL A 180 1.14 19.69 -8.97
C VAL A 180 0.06 19.26 -8.00
N GLY A 181 0.22 19.57 -6.70
CA GLY A 181 -0.75 19.28 -5.66
C GLY A 181 -0.72 17.85 -5.17
N ARG A 182 -1.85 17.42 -4.58
CA ARG A 182 -2.09 16.12 -3.94
C ARG A 182 -3.12 15.31 -4.70
N GLY A 183 -3.03 13.99 -4.63
CA GLY A 183 -4.03 13.10 -5.19
C GLY A 183 -3.51 11.69 -5.46
N THR A 184 -4.40 10.76 -5.74
CA THR A 184 -4.02 9.41 -6.20
C THR A 184 -3.55 9.42 -7.66
N SER A 185 -3.72 10.54 -8.36
CA SER A 185 -3.25 10.79 -9.72
C SER A 185 -3.02 12.29 -9.88
N VAL A 186 -1.88 12.67 -10.41
CA VAL A 186 -1.48 14.07 -10.62
C VAL A 186 -0.90 14.26 -12.02
N ASN A 187 -0.81 15.52 -12.47
CA ASN A 187 -0.11 15.85 -13.71
C ASN A 187 1.40 15.91 -13.45
N TRP A 188 2.10 14.82 -13.72
CA TRP A 188 3.54 14.72 -13.49
C TRP A 188 4.31 15.69 -14.40
N PRO A 189 5.22 16.51 -13.83
CA PRO A 189 6.03 17.43 -14.62
C PRO A 189 6.99 16.75 -15.58
N THR A 190 7.47 15.56 -15.22
CA THR A 190 8.44 14.77 -15.99
C THR A 190 8.32 13.30 -15.66
N GLY A 191 8.91 12.45 -16.49
CA GLY A 191 9.09 11.03 -16.19
C GLY A 191 8.26 10.08 -17.05
N LEU A 192 8.39 8.80 -16.74
CA LEU A 192 7.72 7.67 -17.39
C LEU A 192 6.72 7.03 -16.43
N GLY A 193 5.57 6.62 -16.95
CA GLY A 193 4.54 5.98 -16.15
C GLY A 193 4.72 4.46 -16.04
N GLY A 194 4.73 3.93 -14.80
CA GLY A 194 4.67 2.50 -14.49
C GLY A 194 3.35 2.13 -13.82
N LYS A 195 2.71 1.03 -14.26
CA LYS A 195 1.47 0.55 -13.65
C LYS A 195 1.76 -0.26 -12.39
N GLY A 196 1.18 0.13 -11.26
CA GLY A 196 1.42 -0.52 -9.97
C GLY A 196 2.82 -0.27 -9.41
N ASN A 197 3.07 -0.69 -8.16
CA ASN A 197 4.42 -0.71 -7.60
C ASN A 197 5.35 -1.62 -8.40
N GLU A 198 4.81 -2.72 -8.92
CA GLU A 198 5.52 -3.70 -9.76
C GLU A 198 6.04 -3.07 -11.05
N GLY A 199 5.20 -2.29 -11.73
CA GLY A 199 5.58 -1.63 -12.98
C GLY A 199 6.64 -0.57 -12.78
N VAL A 200 6.55 0.23 -11.71
CA VAL A 200 7.58 1.22 -11.37
C VAL A 200 8.89 0.52 -11.01
N ALA A 201 8.87 -0.46 -10.10
CA ALA A 201 10.08 -1.21 -9.73
C ALA A 201 10.73 -1.91 -10.93
N GLY A 202 9.91 -2.50 -11.81
CA GLY A 202 10.37 -3.16 -13.03
C GLY A 202 11.07 -2.21 -14.01
N GLN A 203 10.51 -1.01 -14.23
CA GLN A 203 11.13 0.00 -15.08
C GLN A 203 12.44 0.53 -14.48
N ILE A 204 12.46 0.84 -13.19
CA ILE A 204 13.68 1.31 -12.50
C ILE A 204 14.79 0.27 -12.64
N LYS A 205 14.46 -1.02 -12.44
CA LYS A 205 15.43 -2.11 -12.54
C LYS A 205 16.07 -2.23 -13.94
N GLN A 206 15.31 -1.92 -14.98
CA GLN A 206 15.74 -2.06 -16.38
C GLN A 206 16.45 -0.82 -16.94
N LEU A 207 16.17 0.36 -16.42
CA LEU A 207 16.65 1.63 -16.96
C LEU A 207 17.82 2.17 -16.14
N PRO A 208 19.08 2.15 -16.62
CA PRO A 208 20.19 2.83 -15.96
C PRO A 208 19.89 4.32 -15.74
N GLY A 209 20.18 4.82 -14.55
CA GLY A 209 19.88 6.20 -14.17
C GLY A 209 18.42 6.47 -13.80
N ALA A 210 17.55 5.45 -13.80
CA ALA A 210 16.17 5.62 -13.36
C ALA A 210 16.09 5.90 -11.85
N VAL A 211 15.13 6.73 -11.47
CA VAL A 211 14.74 7.05 -10.08
C VAL A 211 13.21 7.11 -9.99
N GLY A 212 12.65 6.62 -8.91
CA GLY A 212 11.21 6.67 -8.68
C GLY A 212 10.86 6.30 -7.25
N TYR A 213 9.61 6.02 -7.00
CA TYR A 213 9.11 5.66 -5.67
C TYR A 213 8.26 4.39 -5.74
N VAL A 214 8.40 3.56 -4.73
CA VAL A 214 7.59 2.36 -4.50
C VAL A 214 7.44 2.13 -3.00
N GLU A 215 6.48 1.29 -2.62
CA GLU A 215 6.48 0.77 -1.26
C GLU A 215 7.72 -0.12 -1.02
N LEU A 216 8.27 -0.08 0.19
CA LEU A 216 9.59 -0.65 0.57
C LEU A 216 9.78 -2.12 0.16
N ILE A 217 8.75 -2.97 0.34
CA ILE A 217 8.88 -4.40 0.00
C ILE A 217 9.17 -4.60 -1.49
N TYR A 218 8.64 -3.75 -2.37
CA TYR A 218 8.90 -3.84 -3.82
C TYR A 218 10.34 -3.48 -4.16
N ALA A 219 10.94 -2.51 -3.49
CA ALA A 219 12.38 -2.22 -3.65
C ALA A 219 13.23 -3.42 -3.19
N LYS A 220 12.92 -4.00 -2.01
CA LYS A 220 13.64 -5.15 -1.46
C LYS A 220 13.50 -6.41 -2.33
N GLN A 221 12.28 -6.77 -2.74
CA GLN A 221 12.03 -7.94 -3.59
C GLN A 221 12.74 -7.85 -4.96
N ASN A 222 12.85 -6.63 -5.50
CA ASN A 222 13.56 -6.38 -6.75
C ASN A 222 15.07 -6.15 -6.56
N LYS A 223 15.57 -6.15 -5.32
CA LYS A 223 16.98 -5.87 -4.96
C LYS A 223 17.44 -4.48 -5.45
N LEU A 224 16.53 -3.52 -5.44
CA LEU A 224 16.81 -2.13 -5.77
C LEU A 224 17.35 -1.40 -4.55
N PRO A 225 18.34 -0.53 -4.68
CA PRO A 225 18.77 0.38 -3.62
C PRO A 225 17.68 1.41 -3.34
N TYR A 226 17.65 1.90 -2.11
CA TYR A 226 16.78 2.98 -1.70
C TYR A 226 17.50 3.94 -0.74
N GLY A 227 17.10 5.22 -0.78
CA GLY A 227 17.75 6.28 -0.04
C GLY A 227 17.22 6.44 1.39
N ASP A 228 18.12 6.94 2.28
CA ASP A 228 17.68 7.54 3.53
C ASP A 228 17.12 8.93 3.26
N VAL A 229 16.02 9.29 3.92
CA VAL A 229 15.36 10.58 3.72
C VAL A 229 15.44 11.41 5.00
N LYS A 230 15.77 12.70 4.83
CA LYS A 230 15.86 13.66 5.94
C LYS A 230 14.45 14.00 6.45
N ASN A 231 14.21 13.77 7.73
CA ASN A 231 12.93 14.05 8.36
C ASN A 231 12.83 15.50 8.88
N ALA A 232 11.66 15.88 9.44
CA ALA A 232 11.41 17.21 9.98
C ALA A 232 12.34 17.59 11.14
N ALA A 233 12.87 16.61 11.89
CA ALA A 233 13.85 16.83 12.95
C ALA A 233 15.29 17.05 12.42
N GLY A 234 15.52 16.90 11.11
CA GLY A 234 16.83 17.09 10.47
C GLY A 234 17.68 15.82 10.40
N ASN A 235 17.17 14.67 10.80
CA ASN A 235 17.86 13.39 10.79
C ASN A 235 17.60 12.62 9.50
N TYR A 236 18.64 12.00 8.92
CA TYR A 236 18.47 11.05 7.82
C TYR A 236 18.01 9.70 8.36
N ILE A 237 16.82 9.28 7.94
CA ILE A 237 16.16 8.09 8.45
C ILE A 237 16.13 7.01 7.38
N THR A 238 16.61 5.82 7.73
CA THR A 238 16.43 4.61 6.91
C THR A 238 14.99 4.12 7.04
N PRO A 239 14.30 3.86 5.91
CA PRO A 239 12.96 3.30 5.96
C PRO A 239 12.98 1.87 6.53
N GLY A 240 12.02 1.56 7.40
CA GLY A 240 11.87 0.26 8.04
C GLY A 240 10.76 0.26 9.08
N ILE A 241 10.49 -0.90 9.66
CA ILE A 241 9.37 -1.11 10.58
C ILE A 241 9.42 -0.13 11.75
N GLU A 242 10.58 0.02 12.39
CA GLU A 242 10.72 0.90 13.56
C GLU A 242 10.44 2.36 13.21
N SER A 243 11.02 2.86 12.09
CA SER A 243 10.83 4.25 11.69
C SER A 243 9.43 4.56 11.15
N VAL A 244 8.74 3.56 10.61
CA VAL A 244 7.31 3.65 10.23
C VAL A 244 6.41 3.61 11.46
N THR A 245 6.73 2.77 12.45
CA THR A 245 6.01 2.73 13.74
C THR A 245 6.13 4.06 14.48
N GLU A 246 7.31 4.69 14.48
CA GLU A 246 7.50 6.03 15.03
C GLU A 246 6.64 7.08 14.29
N ALA A 247 6.57 6.99 12.96
CA ALA A 247 5.71 7.89 12.17
C ALA A 247 4.22 7.70 12.51
N MET A 248 3.76 6.46 12.67
CA MET A 248 2.39 6.15 13.08
C MET A 248 2.09 6.67 14.48
N SER A 249 3.03 6.53 15.42
CA SER A 249 2.87 6.98 16.80
C SER A 249 2.76 8.51 16.92
N ALA A 250 3.37 9.23 15.99
CA ALA A 250 3.30 10.70 15.92
C ALA A 250 2.05 11.20 15.18
N ALA A 251 1.31 10.34 14.50
CA ALA A 251 0.13 10.73 13.72
C ALA A 251 -1.09 10.98 14.61
N THR A 252 -1.85 12.02 14.28
CA THR A 252 -3.19 12.23 14.86
C THR A 252 -4.22 11.41 14.09
N ILE A 253 -4.78 10.39 14.73
CA ILE A 253 -5.72 9.46 14.10
C ILE A 253 -7.16 9.82 14.50
N PRO A 254 -7.98 10.41 13.60
CA PRO A 254 -9.37 10.76 13.87
C PRO A 254 -10.26 9.51 13.98
N ASP A 255 -11.52 9.72 14.38
CA ASP A 255 -12.45 8.61 14.56
C ASP A 255 -12.80 7.90 13.25
N ASP A 256 -12.81 8.61 12.14
CA ASP A 256 -13.07 8.01 10.82
C ASP A 256 -11.86 7.33 10.19
N PHE A 257 -10.71 7.33 10.87
CA PHE A 257 -9.43 6.75 10.44
C PHE A 257 -8.85 7.32 9.13
N ARG A 258 -9.24 8.51 8.69
CA ARG A 258 -8.66 9.18 7.52
C ARG A 258 -7.59 10.16 7.96
N PHE A 259 -6.33 9.74 7.90
CA PHE A 259 -5.19 10.51 8.39
C PHE A 259 -3.99 10.40 7.44
N SER A 260 -3.03 11.32 7.61
CA SER A 260 -1.72 11.29 6.96
C SER A 260 -0.64 10.99 8.00
N MET A 261 0.41 10.30 7.57
CA MET A 261 1.60 10.00 8.38
C MET A 261 2.86 10.68 7.83
N VAL A 262 2.72 11.54 6.80
CA VAL A 262 3.89 12.14 6.15
C VAL A 262 4.49 13.26 6.99
N ASN A 263 5.81 13.36 6.94
CA ASN A 263 6.63 14.39 7.58
C ASN A 263 6.28 14.64 9.07
N PRO A 264 6.16 13.59 9.90
CA PRO A 264 5.84 13.74 11.31
C PRO A 264 7.01 14.37 12.10
N THR A 265 6.74 14.85 13.30
CA THR A 265 7.72 15.56 14.14
C THR A 265 8.69 14.66 14.89
N GLY A 266 8.55 13.33 14.83
CA GLY A 266 9.39 12.37 15.55
C GLY A 266 10.83 12.33 15.07
N GLU A 267 11.82 12.33 16.00
CA GLU A 267 13.24 12.30 15.66
C GLU A 267 13.67 11.09 14.83
N LYS A 268 13.02 9.93 15.04
CA LYS A 268 13.30 8.66 14.34
C LYS A 268 12.24 8.31 13.30
N ALA A 269 11.23 9.13 13.14
CA ALA A 269 10.14 8.87 12.24
C ALA A 269 10.57 9.00 10.77
N TYR A 270 10.21 8.01 9.95
CA TYR A 270 10.42 8.06 8.51
C TYR A 270 9.45 9.05 7.86
N PRO A 271 9.92 10.00 7.03
CA PRO A 271 9.07 11.11 6.61
C PRO A 271 8.06 10.76 5.53
N ILE A 272 8.21 9.65 4.82
CA ILE A 272 7.31 9.24 3.73
C ILE A 272 6.65 7.90 4.10
N ALA A 273 6.03 7.90 5.28
CA ALA A 273 5.26 6.76 5.76
C ALA A 273 3.77 6.92 5.43
N GLY A 274 3.08 5.81 5.23
CA GLY A 274 1.65 5.80 4.99
C GLY A 274 0.97 4.57 5.57
N CYS A 275 -0.33 4.71 5.83
CA CYS A 275 -1.22 3.62 6.18
C CYS A 275 -1.95 3.12 4.94
N THR A 276 -2.47 1.89 4.99
CA THR A 276 -3.40 1.36 4.00
C THR A 276 -4.70 0.92 4.64
N TRP A 277 -5.79 1.09 3.92
CA TRP A 277 -7.14 0.82 4.43
C TRP A 277 -7.88 -0.19 3.55
N LEU A 278 -8.64 -1.07 4.19
CA LEU A 278 -9.78 -1.70 3.54
C LEU A 278 -10.99 -0.76 3.62
N LEU A 279 -11.65 -0.59 2.49
CA LEU A 279 -12.88 0.20 2.35
C LEU A 279 -14.08 -0.74 2.34
N VAL A 280 -14.93 -0.64 3.36
CA VAL A 280 -16.01 -1.59 3.60
C VAL A 280 -17.30 -0.84 3.92
N TYR A 281 -18.42 -1.21 3.31
CA TYR A 281 -19.72 -0.66 3.70
C TYR A 281 -20.11 -1.11 5.10
N GLU A 282 -20.62 -0.18 5.92
CA GLU A 282 -21.12 -0.49 7.26
C GLU A 282 -22.33 -1.46 7.18
N GLN A 283 -23.21 -1.25 6.19
CA GLN A 283 -24.30 -2.20 5.89
C GLN A 283 -23.92 -3.06 4.69
N GLN A 284 -23.78 -4.37 4.92
CA GLN A 284 -23.47 -5.33 3.87
C GLN A 284 -24.74 -5.72 3.10
N LYS A 285 -24.63 -5.84 1.76
CA LYS A 285 -25.77 -6.28 0.91
C LYS A 285 -26.05 -7.78 0.98
N ASP A 286 -24.99 -8.56 1.10
CA ASP A 286 -25.01 -10.02 1.17
C ASP A 286 -24.60 -10.40 2.59
N SER A 287 -25.55 -10.87 3.38
CA SER A 287 -25.37 -11.18 4.80
C SER A 287 -24.30 -12.26 5.03
N GLU A 288 -24.28 -13.30 4.20
CA GLU A 288 -23.30 -14.38 4.37
C GLU A 288 -21.88 -13.94 4.01
N LYS A 289 -21.71 -13.20 2.91
CA LYS A 289 -20.42 -12.63 2.54
C LYS A 289 -19.98 -11.57 3.54
N GLY A 290 -20.90 -10.75 4.02
CA GLY A 290 -20.63 -9.74 5.04
C GLY A 290 -20.10 -10.37 6.34
N LYS A 291 -20.75 -11.45 6.80
CA LYS A 291 -20.29 -12.22 7.95
C LYS A 291 -18.86 -12.75 7.75
N LYS A 292 -18.58 -13.39 6.61
CA LYS A 292 -17.25 -13.92 6.30
C LYS A 292 -16.19 -12.83 6.17
N LEU A 293 -16.55 -11.67 5.62
CA LEU A 293 -15.66 -10.52 5.56
C LEU A 293 -15.32 -10.00 6.97
N VAL A 294 -16.29 -9.89 7.87
CA VAL A 294 -16.08 -9.47 9.26
C VAL A 294 -15.22 -10.49 10.03
N GLU A 295 -15.46 -11.79 9.85
CA GLU A 295 -14.63 -12.85 10.42
C GLU A 295 -13.17 -12.72 9.96
N PHE A 296 -12.95 -12.52 8.65
CA PHE A 296 -11.62 -12.28 8.09
C PHE A 296 -10.97 -11.00 8.64
N LEU A 297 -11.69 -9.87 8.70
CA LEU A 297 -11.16 -8.61 9.23
C LEU A 297 -10.70 -8.77 10.69
N ASN A 298 -11.50 -9.42 11.52
CA ASN A 298 -11.13 -9.70 12.91
C ASN A 298 -9.88 -10.57 13.00
N TRP A 299 -9.78 -11.61 12.18
CA TRP A 299 -8.59 -12.46 12.14
C TRP A 299 -7.36 -11.68 11.64
N ALA A 300 -7.49 -10.91 10.56
CA ALA A 300 -6.39 -10.13 9.98
C ALA A 300 -5.78 -9.19 11.02
N ILE A 301 -6.62 -8.44 11.76
CA ILE A 301 -6.17 -7.48 12.77
C ILE A 301 -5.63 -8.18 14.03
N ASN A 302 -6.22 -9.31 14.48
CA ASN A 302 -5.79 -9.98 15.71
C ASN A 302 -4.58 -10.91 15.52
N GLN A 303 -4.50 -11.61 14.39
CA GLN A 303 -3.52 -12.67 14.12
C GLN A 303 -2.69 -12.39 12.88
N GLY A 304 -3.32 -11.91 11.80
CA GLY A 304 -2.67 -11.64 10.52
C GLY A 304 -1.56 -10.59 10.62
N GLU A 305 -1.69 -9.58 11.46
CA GLU A 305 -0.66 -8.55 11.67
C GLU A 305 0.69 -9.10 12.15
N SER A 306 0.70 -10.27 12.80
CA SER A 306 1.96 -10.92 13.19
C SER A 306 2.88 -11.24 12.00
N MET A 307 2.30 -11.32 10.80
CA MET A 307 3.03 -11.57 9.55
C MET A 307 3.58 -10.30 8.90
N ALA A 308 3.14 -9.12 9.36
CA ALA A 308 3.46 -7.83 8.74
C ALA A 308 4.98 -7.58 8.72
N ALA A 309 5.66 -7.81 9.84
CA ALA A 309 7.08 -7.57 9.98
C ALA A 309 7.96 -8.39 9.00
N ALA A 310 7.56 -9.62 8.69
CA ALA A 310 8.27 -10.48 7.74
C ALA A 310 8.19 -9.95 6.29
N LEU A 311 7.26 -9.03 6.03
CA LEU A 311 7.04 -8.38 4.73
C LEU A 311 7.33 -6.87 4.81
N ASP A 312 8.10 -6.43 5.80
CA ASP A 312 8.53 -5.04 5.99
C ASP A 312 7.39 -4.02 6.24
N TYR A 313 6.20 -4.48 6.63
CA TYR A 313 5.13 -3.61 7.09
C TYR A 313 5.17 -3.46 8.62
N ALA A 314 4.82 -2.28 9.09
CA ALA A 314 4.58 -2.03 10.52
C ALA A 314 3.12 -2.41 10.86
N PRO A 315 2.91 -3.25 11.90
CA PRO A 315 1.58 -3.52 12.42
C PRO A 315 0.98 -2.27 13.07
N LEU A 316 -0.33 -2.26 13.22
CA LEU A 316 -1.01 -1.17 13.94
C LEU A 316 -0.59 -1.16 15.42
N PRO A 317 -0.34 0.01 16.04
CA PRO A 317 -0.18 0.12 17.48
C PRO A 317 -1.41 -0.39 18.23
N ASP A 318 -1.23 -0.94 19.44
CA ASP A 318 -2.30 -1.59 20.18
C ASP A 318 -3.54 -0.69 20.42
N ASN A 319 -3.32 0.60 20.71
CA ASN A 319 -4.41 1.55 20.89
C ASN A 319 -5.21 1.79 19.58
N VAL A 320 -4.55 1.79 18.44
CA VAL A 320 -5.20 1.90 17.11
C VAL A 320 -5.93 0.61 16.80
N LYS A 321 -5.28 -0.53 17.00
CA LYS A 321 -5.84 -1.86 16.82
C LYS A 321 -7.16 -2.04 17.58
N GLN A 322 -7.22 -1.65 18.84
CA GLN A 322 -8.46 -1.73 19.62
C GLN A 322 -9.58 -0.88 19.02
N ARG A 323 -9.29 0.35 18.60
CA ARG A 323 -10.27 1.22 17.93
C ARG A 323 -10.75 0.62 16.59
N VAL A 324 -9.86 -0.02 15.86
CA VAL A 324 -10.19 -0.71 14.59
C VAL A 324 -11.12 -1.90 14.86
N LEU A 325 -10.85 -2.71 15.87
CA LEU A 325 -11.71 -3.83 16.26
C LEU A 325 -13.11 -3.36 16.68
N GLU A 326 -13.21 -2.24 17.42
CA GLU A 326 -14.52 -1.64 17.74
C GLU A 326 -15.23 -1.13 16.47
N ARG A 327 -14.49 -0.57 15.50
CA ARG A 327 -15.06 -0.16 14.22
C ARG A 327 -15.58 -1.36 13.40
N ILE A 328 -14.87 -2.47 13.38
CA ILE A 328 -15.30 -3.69 12.69
C ILE A 328 -16.63 -4.21 13.26
N LYS A 329 -16.87 -4.09 14.57
CA LYS A 329 -18.16 -4.49 15.22
C LYS A 329 -19.36 -3.68 14.74
N THR A 330 -19.16 -2.49 14.16
CA THR A 330 -20.29 -1.69 13.62
C THR A 330 -20.79 -2.18 12.26
N ILE A 331 -20.06 -3.10 11.61
CA ILE A 331 -20.46 -3.66 10.31
C ILE A 331 -21.65 -4.60 10.53
N GLN A 332 -22.74 -4.31 9.82
CA GLN A 332 -24.01 -5.07 9.87
C GLN A 332 -24.12 -5.94 8.63
N TYR A 333 -24.56 -7.20 8.83
CA TYR A 333 -24.71 -8.19 7.77
C TYR A 333 -25.91 -9.10 7.98
#